data_b49194ef8948b5b68cc4db76681edac1
#
_entry.id   b49194ef8948b5b68cc4db76681edac1
#
_cell.length_a   1.000
_cell.length_b   1.000
_cell.length_c   1.000
_cell.angle_alpha   90.00
_cell.angle_beta   90.00
_cell.angle_gamma   90.00
#
_symmetry.space_group_name_H-M   'P 1'
#
loop_
_entity.id
_entity.type
_entity.pdbx_description
1 polymer ?
#
loop_
_entity_poly.entity_id
_entity_poly.type
_entity_poly.pdbx_seq_one_letter_code
_entity_poly.pdbx_strand_id
1 'polypeptide(L)'
;MPLKKRVFVVGVGMSKFHKPQKDPGDGPHYPELAKIAVTRALDDACLPPDAIEQCAVGNMFAGGGAGQRSLYEMGIFDIPIYNVSNACATGSNALLLCRQFIEGGLNNCVLALGVEKMRPGSLGGGAGMDGSPTPLDLHMPVMFNKYEYDMKTPPMPYMFGNAGREHMAKYGTTAKQFAMIGEKNHRHSVNNPYAQFRDVYSLDQVEGSREVYAPLTKLQCSPTSDGAAAAIVCSEEFVRKHGLEGQAVEILGQSMRTDAEQSFEDEKLHERSCIDAIGFPMAQACADEVYAMAGRSADDVDVVELHDCFSCNELITYEALRLCPEGEGGKLVERGDCTYGGKYVINPSGGLISKGHPLGATGLAQCAELCWQLRGEADKRQVDGAKIGLQHNLGLGGACVITMYGKPADMSGPPKRAVSGAMGFASEEVKPLPRARL
;
A
#
# COMPACT_ATOMS: atom_id res chain seq x y z
N MET A 1 13.34 19.34 -3.02
CA MET A 1 13.21 20.29 -4.13
C MET A 1 11.77 20.26 -4.60
N PRO A 2 11.15 21.38 -4.96
CA PRO A 2 9.81 21.35 -5.55
C PRO A 2 9.83 20.51 -6.83
N LEU A 3 8.71 19.82 -7.11
CA LEU A 3 8.55 19.02 -8.32
C LEU A 3 8.74 19.91 -9.55
N LYS A 4 9.59 19.49 -10.49
CA LYS A 4 9.87 20.26 -11.71
C LYS A 4 8.67 20.31 -12.66
N LYS A 5 7.84 19.27 -12.66
CA LYS A 5 6.60 19.16 -13.43
C LYS A 5 5.52 18.55 -12.55
N ARG A 6 4.31 19.03 -12.69
CA ARG A 6 3.17 18.43 -12.00
C ARG A 6 2.82 17.08 -12.60
N VAL A 7 2.51 16.13 -11.76
CA VAL A 7 2.21 14.75 -12.12
C VAL A 7 0.87 14.35 -11.51
N PHE A 8 0.02 13.72 -12.31
CA PHE A 8 -1.36 13.42 -11.94
C PHE A 8 -1.68 11.94 -12.12
N VAL A 9 -2.41 11.38 -11.17
CA VAL A 9 -3.12 10.11 -11.34
C VAL A 9 -4.49 10.42 -11.92
N VAL A 10 -4.78 9.88 -13.09
CA VAL A 10 -6.04 10.15 -13.82
C VAL A 10 -6.98 8.96 -13.89
N GLY A 11 -6.48 7.76 -13.65
CA GLY A 11 -7.26 6.53 -13.62
C GLY A 11 -6.69 5.54 -12.64
N VAL A 12 -7.56 4.85 -11.90
CA VAL A 12 -7.19 3.80 -10.96
C VAL A 12 -8.12 2.60 -11.09
N GLY A 13 -7.58 1.41 -10.86
CA GLY A 13 -8.36 0.18 -10.91
C GLY A 13 -7.71 -0.91 -10.07
N MET A 14 -8.52 -1.81 -9.52
CA MET A 14 -8.01 -2.97 -8.81
C MET A 14 -8.94 -4.17 -8.97
N SER A 15 -8.41 -5.37 -8.83
CA SER A 15 -9.19 -6.58 -8.66
C SER A 15 -9.68 -6.67 -7.20
N LYS A 16 -10.72 -7.45 -6.94
CA LYS A 16 -11.01 -7.88 -5.59
C LYS A 16 -9.82 -8.70 -5.07
N PHE A 17 -9.43 -8.48 -3.82
CA PHE A 17 -8.40 -9.28 -3.19
C PHE A 17 -9.00 -10.60 -2.68
N HIS A 18 -8.28 -11.69 -2.90
CA HIS A 18 -8.73 -13.03 -2.61
C HIS A 18 -7.71 -13.79 -1.76
N LYS A 19 -8.20 -14.69 -0.94
CA LYS A 19 -7.35 -15.66 -0.28
C LYS A 19 -6.71 -16.56 -1.35
N PRO A 20 -5.39 -16.82 -1.29
CA PRO A 20 -4.73 -17.74 -2.19
C PRO A 20 -5.36 -19.14 -2.11
N GLN A 21 -5.61 -19.73 -3.26
CA GLN A 21 -6.13 -21.08 -3.36
C GLN A 21 -5.05 -22.12 -2.99
N LYS A 22 -5.48 -23.29 -2.50
CA LYS A 22 -4.54 -24.38 -2.14
C LYS A 22 -3.83 -24.93 -3.36
N ASP A 23 -4.59 -25.15 -4.43
CA ASP A 23 -4.05 -25.60 -5.70
C ASP A 23 -3.73 -24.40 -6.58
N PRO A 24 -2.48 -24.27 -7.08
CA PRO A 24 -2.07 -23.11 -7.88
C PRO A 24 -2.89 -22.92 -9.17
N GLY A 25 -3.57 -23.96 -9.65
CA GLY A 25 -4.43 -23.92 -10.82
C GLY A 25 -5.84 -23.36 -10.55
N ASP A 26 -6.22 -23.24 -9.28
CA ASP A 26 -7.55 -22.76 -8.90
C ASP A 26 -7.58 -21.21 -8.84
N GLY A 27 -8.67 -20.65 -9.35
CA GLY A 27 -8.90 -19.21 -9.40
C GLY A 27 -8.08 -18.47 -10.46
N PRO A 28 -8.19 -17.15 -10.52
CA PRO A 28 -7.52 -16.35 -11.54
C PRO A 28 -5.99 -16.35 -11.35
N HIS A 29 -5.27 -16.47 -12.46
CA HIS A 29 -3.82 -16.29 -12.49
C HIS A 29 -3.45 -14.80 -12.52
N TYR A 30 -2.16 -14.49 -12.29
CA TYR A 30 -1.72 -13.09 -12.22
C TYR A 30 -2.00 -12.27 -13.51
N PRO A 31 -1.94 -12.82 -14.75
CA PRO A 31 -2.31 -12.02 -15.94
C PRO A 31 -3.80 -11.65 -15.96
N GLU A 32 -4.68 -12.52 -15.47
CA GLU A 32 -6.11 -12.26 -15.39
C GLU A 32 -6.44 -11.19 -14.34
N LEU A 33 -5.76 -11.26 -13.17
CA LEU A 33 -5.86 -10.24 -12.13
C LEU A 33 -5.37 -8.88 -12.64
N ALA A 34 -4.21 -8.87 -13.32
CA ALA A 34 -3.65 -7.68 -13.94
C ALA A 34 -4.60 -7.08 -14.98
N LYS A 35 -5.20 -7.92 -15.83
CA LYS A 35 -6.19 -7.50 -16.83
C LYS A 35 -7.37 -6.78 -16.21
N ILE A 36 -7.92 -7.32 -15.12
CA ILE A 36 -9.03 -6.66 -14.38
C ILE A 36 -8.61 -5.28 -13.89
N ALA A 37 -7.46 -5.18 -13.25
CA ALA A 37 -7.00 -3.92 -12.69
C ALA A 37 -6.70 -2.86 -13.75
N VAL A 38 -5.99 -3.24 -14.82
CA VAL A 38 -5.62 -2.31 -15.90
C VAL A 38 -6.84 -1.88 -16.71
N THR A 39 -7.75 -2.81 -17.05
CA THR A 39 -9.00 -2.45 -17.75
C THR A 39 -9.78 -1.42 -16.96
N ARG A 40 -9.96 -1.64 -15.63
CA ARG A 40 -10.64 -0.69 -14.76
C ARG A 40 -9.93 0.67 -14.68
N ALA A 41 -8.59 0.68 -14.65
CA ALA A 41 -7.83 1.93 -14.64
C ALA A 41 -7.96 2.71 -15.96
N LEU A 42 -7.96 2.00 -17.11
CA LEU A 42 -8.19 2.60 -18.43
C LEU A 42 -9.62 3.15 -18.58
N ASP A 43 -10.62 2.38 -18.12
CA ASP A 43 -12.03 2.82 -18.10
C ASP A 43 -12.20 4.03 -17.19
N ASP A 44 -11.57 4.02 -16.02
CA ASP A 44 -11.56 5.14 -15.07
C ASP A 44 -10.90 6.39 -15.67
N ALA A 45 -9.83 6.22 -16.44
CA ALA A 45 -9.16 7.30 -17.16
C ALA A 45 -9.89 7.76 -18.43
N CYS A 46 -10.84 6.98 -18.95
CA CYS A 46 -11.40 7.11 -20.30
C CYS A 46 -10.32 7.15 -21.39
N LEU A 47 -9.33 6.28 -21.29
CA LEU A 47 -8.20 6.19 -22.21
C LEU A 47 -8.12 4.78 -22.85
N PRO A 48 -7.75 4.68 -24.13
CA PRO A 48 -7.47 3.41 -24.78
C PRO A 48 -6.08 2.88 -24.36
N PRO A 49 -5.82 1.56 -24.53
CA PRO A 49 -4.54 0.95 -24.19
C PRO A 49 -3.33 1.57 -24.90
N ASP A 50 -3.48 2.02 -26.13
CA ASP A 50 -2.44 2.64 -26.97
C ASP A 50 -2.05 4.07 -26.52
N ALA A 51 -2.79 4.66 -25.57
CA ALA A 51 -2.37 5.89 -24.92
C ALA A 51 -1.18 5.69 -23.95
N ILE A 52 -0.89 4.46 -23.55
CA ILE A 52 0.19 4.14 -22.61
C ILE A 52 1.52 4.07 -23.34
N GLU A 53 2.45 4.93 -22.95
CA GLU A 53 3.78 5.06 -23.58
C GLU A 53 4.85 4.21 -22.89
N GLN A 54 4.65 3.85 -21.61
CA GLN A 54 5.62 3.10 -20.82
C GLN A 54 4.95 2.50 -19.58
N CYS A 55 5.49 1.41 -19.03
CA CYS A 55 4.94 0.75 -17.85
C CYS A 55 6.03 0.43 -16.81
N ALA A 56 5.67 0.56 -15.52
CA ALA A 56 6.37 -0.07 -14.41
C ALA A 56 5.45 -1.10 -13.75
N VAL A 57 5.92 -2.33 -13.61
CA VAL A 57 5.12 -3.47 -13.13
C VAL A 57 5.77 -4.10 -11.91
N GLY A 58 5.07 -4.07 -10.79
CA GLY A 58 5.50 -4.61 -9.52
C GLY A 58 4.98 -6.02 -9.27
N ASN A 59 5.87 -6.95 -8.93
CA ASN A 59 5.53 -8.29 -8.44
C ASN A 59 6.68 -8.91 -7.64
N MET A 60 6.37 -9.86 -6.76
CA MET A 60 7.35 -10.60 -5.96
C MET A 60 7.44 -12.07 -6.35
N PHE A 61 6.32 -12.72 -6.65
CA PHE A 61 6.23 -14.17 -6.81
C PHE A 61 5.94 -14.64 -8.25
N ALA A 62 5.60 -13.72 -9.17
CA ALA A 62 5.25 -14.09 -10.54
C ALA A 62 6.48 -14.34 -11.45
N GLY A 63 7.68 -13.99 -11.01
CA GLY A 63 8.93 -14.22 -11.74
C GLY A 63 9.28 -13.16 -12.78
N GLY A 64 10.43 -13.33 -13.43
CA GLY A 64 10.94 -12.42 -14.45
C GLY A 64 10.01 -12.34 -15.67
N GLY A 65 9.80 -11.11 -16.19
CA GLY A 65 8.94 -10.90 -17.37
C GLY A 65 7.44 -10.95 -17.07
N ALA A 66 7.03 -10.98 -15.80
CA ALA A 66 5.60 -11.00 -15.42
C ALA A 66 4.83 -9.79 -15.94
N GLY A 67 5.47 -8.62 -16.03
CA GLY A 67 4.87 -7.41 -16.61
C GLY A 67 4.53 -7.60 -18.09
N GLN A 68 5.46 -8.10 -18.88
CA GLN A 68 5.25 -8.39 -20.31
C GLN A 68 4.11 -9.37 -20.48
N ARG A 69 4.13 -10.50 -19.74
CA ARG A 69 3.09 -11.52 -19.83
C ARG A 69 1.70 -10.96 -19.46
N SER A 70 1.64 -10.08 -18.47
CA SER A 70 0.38 -9.44 -18.06
C SER A 70 -0.15 -8.48 -19.13
N LEU A 71 0.73 -7.64 -19.70
CA LEU A 71 0.32 -6.54 -20.59
C LEU A 71 0.04 -7.01 -22.03
N TYR A 72 0.72 -8.05 -22.49
CA TYR A 72 0.52 -8.59 -23.84
C TYR A 72 -0.90 -9.14 -24.05
N GLU A 73 -1.53 -9.69 -23.02
CA GLU A 73 -2.94 -10.13 -23.10
C GLU A 73 -3.94 -8.98 -23.30
N MET A 74 -3.50 -7.75 -23.08
CA MET A 74 -4.33 -6.54 -23.24
C MET A 74 -3.99 -5.74 -24.50
N GLY A 75 -3.09 -6.27 -25.34
CA GLY A 75 -2.67 -5.59 -26.56
C GLY A 75 -1.71 -4.43 -26.32
N ILE A 76 -1.06 -4.38 -25.15
CA ILE A 76 -0.03 -3.36 -24.84
C ILE A 76 1.33 -3.95 -25.21
N PHE A 77 1.86 -3.54 -26.36
CA PHE A 77 3.10 -3.99 -26.99
C PHE A 77 3.97 -2.79 -27.37
N ASP A 78 5.20 -3.06 -27.79
CA ASP A 78 6.14 -2.11 -28.39
C ASP A 78 6.45 -0.87 -27.52
N ILE A 79 6.31 -1.00 -26.20
CA ILE A 79 6.63 0.03 -25.23
C ILE A 79 7.61 -0.51 -24.18
N PRO A 80 8.42 0.34 -23.52
CA PRO A 80 9.26 -0.08 -22.40
C PRO A 80 8.43 -0.59 -21.23
N ILE A 81 8.77 -1.79 -20.70
CA ILE A 81 8.13 -2.40 -19.54
C ILE A 81 9.19 -2.77 -18.52
N TYR A 82 9.15 -2.14 -17.35
CA TYR A 82 10.07 -2.39 -16.24
C TYR A 82 9.40 -3.27 -15.21
N ASN A 83 10.05 -4.38 -14.82
CA ASN A 83 9.62 -5.20 -13.69
C ASN A 83 10.40 -4.76 -12.46
N VAL A 84 9.70 -4.48 -11.35
CA VAL A 84 10.26 -3.96 -10.11
C VAL A 84 9.86 -4.83 -8.92
N SER A 85 10.74 -4.87 -7.91
CA SER A 85 10.54 -5.64 -6.69
C SER A 85 11.25 -4.97 -5.52
N ASN A 86 10.51 -4.60 -4.48
CA ASN A 86 10.99 -4.04 -3.22
C ASN A 86 10.10 -4.54 -2.06
N ALA A 87 10.03 -5.87 -1.91
CA ALA A 87 9.19 -6.51 -0.92
C ALA A 87 7.75 -5.94 -0.93
N CYS A 88 7.19 -5.62 0.22
CA CYS A 88 5.82 -5.10 0.32
C CYS A 88 5.65 -3.67 -0.26
N ALA A 89 6.74 -2.91 -0.48
CA ALA A 89 6.70 -1.57 -1.09
C ALA A 89 6.69 -1.59 -2.64
N THR A 90 6.68 -2.77 -3.24
CA THR A 90 6.81 -2.98 -4.68
C THR A 90 5.81 -2.16 -5.51
N GLY A 91 4.53 -2.14 -5.15
CA GLY A 91 3.51 -1.39 -5.90
C GLY A 91 3.74 0.13 -5.86
N SER A 92 4.14 0.67 -4.71
CA SER A 92 4.48 2.09 -4.56
C SER A 92 5.75 2.46 -5.32
N ASN A 93 6.70 1.53 -5.46
CA ASN A 93 7.89 1.73 -6.31
C ASN A 93 7.54 1.80 -7.79
N ALA A 94 6.61 0.98 -8.27
CA ALA A 94 6.10 1.08 -9.63
C ALA A 94 5.49 2.47 -9.89
N LEU A 95 4.71 2.99 -8.93
CA LEU A 95 4.14 4.33 -9.00
C LEU A 95 5.23 5.43 -8.98
N LEU A 96 6.26 5.28 -8.14
CA LEU A 96 7.38 6.21 -8.04
C LEU A 96 8.14 6.32 -9.37
N LEU A 97 8.42 5.19 -10.02
CA LEU A 97 9.07 5.19 -11.33
C LEU A 97 8.18 5.88 -12.38
N CYS A 98 6.88 5.59 -12.40
CA CYS A 98 5.95 6.26 -13.31
C CYS A 98 5.93 7.77 -13.11
N ARG A 99 5.92 8.24 -11.84
CA ARG A 99 6.06 9.66 -11.55
C ARG A 99 7.37 10.23 -12.10
N GLN A 100 8.51 9.54 -11.87
CA GLN A 100 9.82 9.99 -12.35
C GLN A 100 9.90 10.04 -13.88
N PHE A 101 9.27 9.13 -14.61
CA PHE A 101 9.20 9.16 -16.07
C PHE A 101 8.47 10.41 -16.58
N ILE A 102 7.36 10.77 -15.95
CA ILE A 102 6.60 11.99 -16.28
C ILE A 102 7.37 13.25 -15.88
N GLU A 103 7.86 13.32 -14.64
CA GLU A 103 8.59 14.48 -14.12
C GLU A 103 9.87 14.75 -14.89
N GLY A 104 10.58 13.68 -15.30
CA GLY A 104 11.77 13.76 -16.14
C GLY A 104 11.48 14.12 -17.61
N GLY A 105 10.22 14.16 -18.02
CA GLY A 105 9.79 14.50 -19.38
C GLY A 105 10.04 13.40 -20.40
N LEU A 106 10.20 12.16 -19.96
CA LEU A 106 10.36 11.00 -20.85
C LEU A 106 9.05 10.62 -21.53
N ASN A 107 7.93 10.76 -20.81
CA ASN A 107 6.60 10.35 -21.23
C ASN A 107 5.55 11.35 -20.76
N ASN A 108 4.34 11.25 -21.32
CA ASN A 108 3.17 12.03 -20.92
C ASN A 108 2.06 11.17 -20.30
N CYS A 109 2.00 9.87 -20.61
CA CYS A 109 1.02 8.94 -20.09
C CYS A 109 1.66 7.57 -19.85
N VAL A 110 1.70 7.11 -18.61
CA VAL A 110 2.36 5.87 -18.20
C VAL A 110 1.47 5.05 -17.26
N LEU A 111 1.71 3.75 -17.21
CA LEU A 111 0.97 2.80 -16.38
C LEU A 111 1.85 2.25 -15.26
N ALA A 112 1.41 2.41 -14.02
CA ALA A 112 1.87 1.63 -12.89
C ALA A 112 0.92 0.45 -12.67
N LEU A 113 1.46 -0.77 -12.66
CA LEU A 113 0.74 -2.01 -12.39
C LEU A 113 1.39 -2.74 -11.23
N GLY A 114 0.60 -3.24 -10.31
CA GLY A 114 1.05 -4.14 -9.26
C GLY A 114 0.20 -5.39 -9.26
N VAL A 115 0.82 -6.55 -9.24
CA VAL A 115 0.11 -7.84 -9.26
C VAL A 115 0.82 -8.85 -8.38
N GLU A 116 0.02 -9.66 -7.68
CA GLU A 116 0.56 -10.75 -6.89
C GLU A 116 -0.34 -11.99 -6.96
N LYS A 117 0.29 -13.13 -7.13
CA LYS A 117 -0.28 -14.47 -6.98
C LYS A 117 0.52 -15.19 -5.90
N MET A 118 0.05 -15.14 -4.67
CA MET A 118 0.71 -15.72 -3.52
C MET A 118 0.33 -17.21 -3.36
N ARG A 119 1.11 -17.92 -2.56
CA ARG A 119 0.76 -19.27 -2.10
C ARG A 119 0.36 -19.19 -0.63
N PRO A 120 -0.52 -20.09 -0.15
CA PRO A 120 -0.76 -20.20 1.28
C PRO A 120 0.57 -20.36 2.04
N GLY A 121 0.80 -19.51 3.04
CA GLY A 121 2.03 -19.53 3.85
C GLY A 121 3.26 -18.89 3.22
N SER A 122 3.18 -18.25 2.04
CA SER A 122 4.34 -17.62 1.38
C SER A 122 5.01 -16.50 2.18
N LEU A 123 4.34 -15.92 3.19
CA LEU A 123 4.93 -14.96 4.14
C LEU A 123 5.68 -15.66 5.30
N GLY A 124 5.61 -16.97 5.38
CA GLY A 124 6.21 -17.78 6.45
C GLY A 124 7.68 -18.16 6.25
N GLY A 125 8.31 -17.65 5.20
CA GLY A 125 9.73 -17.92 4.93
C GLY A 125 9.96 -19.08 3.94
N GLY A 126 10.94 -18.91 3.13
CA GLY A 126 11.46 -19.83 2.11
C GLY A 126 12.77 -19.26 1.55
N ALA A 127 12.94 -17.94 1.67
CA ALA A 127 14.19 -17.29 1.31
C ALA A 127 15.29 -17.69 2.30
N GLY A 128 16.47 -18.03 1.80
CA GLY A 128 17.62 -18.40 2.62
C GLY A 128 17.62 -19.84 3.17
N MET A 129 16.61 -20.67 2.89
CA MET A 129 16.64 -22.10 3.29
C MET A 129 17.77 -22.89 2.64
N ASP A 130 18.29 -22.39 1.52
CA ASP A 130 19.46 -22.94 0.81
C ASP A 130 20.78 -22.30 1.26
N GLY A 131 20.76 -21.45 2.29
CA GLY A 131 21.92 -20.69 2.77
C GLY A 131 22.21 -19.41 1.99
N SER A 132 21.35 -19.02 1.05
CA SER A 132 21.49 -17.74 0.33
C SER A 132 21.23 -16.56 1.26
N PRO A 133 21.97 -15.42 1.09
CA PRO A 133 21.67 -14.20 1.81
C PRO A 133 20.22 -13.73 1.60
N THR A 134 19.58 -13.28 2.66
CA THR A 134 18.23 -12.75 2.62
C THR A 134 18.23 -11.24 2.92
N PRO A 135 17.24 -10.48 2.44
CA PRO A 135 17.11 -9.05 2.80
C PRO A 135 17.00 -8.81 4.30
N LEU A 136 16.68 -9.85 5.10
CA LEU A 136 16.46 -9.73 6.54
C LEU A 136 17.67 -10.11 7.40
N ASP A 137 18.77 -10.55 6.78
CA ASP A 137 19.96 -11.03 7.51
C ASP A 137 20.60 -9.97 8.39
N LEU A 138 20.40 -8.69 8.07
CA LEU A 138 20.87 -7.56 8.88
C LEU A 138 19.84 -7.14 9.95
N HIS A 139 18.56 -7.47 9.77
CA HIS A 139 17.47 -7.07 10.66
C HIS A 139 17.21 -8.11 11.77
N MET A 140 17.23 -9.40 11.40
CA MET A 140 16.95 -10.50 12.33
C MET A 140 17.89 -10.55 13.54
N PRO A 141 19.21 -10.30 13.42
CA PRO A 141 20.11 -10.28 14.58
C PRO A 141 19.70 -9.27 15.66
N VAL A 142 19.13 -8.12 15.28
CA VAL A 142 18.60 -7.14 16.24
C VAL A 142 17.50 -7.76 17.11
N MET A 143 16.62 -8.55 16.48
CA MET A 143 15.53 -9.23 17.17
C MET A 143 16.05 -10.36 18.07
N PHE A 144 16.95 -11.21 17.56
CA PHE A 144 17.52 -12.35 18.28
C PHE A 144 18.31 -11.91 19.52
N ASN A 145 18.93 -10.75 19.46
CA ASN A 145 19.70 -10.21 20.57
C ASN A 145 18.84 -9.83 21.79
N LYS A 146 17.56 -9.52 21.58
CA LYS A 146 16.64 -9.06 22.61
C LYS A 146 15.58 -10.08 23.01
N TYR A 147 15.18 -10.93 22.08
CA TYR A 147 14.05 -11.84 22.26
C TYR A 147 14.39 -13.23 21.73
N GLU A 148 14.03 -14.25 22.51
CA GLU A 148 14.16 -15.64 22.09
C GLU A 148 13.29 -15.90 20.86
N TYR A 149 13.84 -16.63 19.89
CA TYR A 149 13.15 -17.00 18.66
C TYR A 149 12.81 -18.49 18.64
N ASP A 150 11.53 -18.81 18.66
CA ASP A 150 11.03 -20.15 18.34
C ASP A 150 10.87 -20.29 16.82
N MET A 151 11.61 -21.24 16.22
CA MET A 151 11.56 -21.53 14.78
C MET A 151 10.16 -21.90 14.26
N LYS A 152 9.20 -22.18 15.13
CA LYS A 152 7.79 -22.39 14.78
C LYS A 152 7.04 -21.08 14.54
N THR A 153 7.56 -19.97 15.04
CA THR A 153 6.96 -18.65 14.85
C THR A 153 7.35 -18.11 13.47
N PRO A 154 6.38 -17.68 12.64
CA PRO A 154 6.70 -17.05 11.37
C PRO A 154 7.55 -15.78 11.57
N PRO A 155 8.57 -15.52 10.73
CA PRO A 155 9.50 -14.39 10.91
C PRO A 155 8.83 -13.01 11.00
N MET A 156 7.83 -12.75 10.16
CA MET A 156 7.19 -11.43 10.11
C MET A 156 6.43 -11.08 11.40
N PRO A 157 5.52 -11.92 11.94
CA PRO A 157 4.91 -11.68 13.23
C PRO A 157 5.93 -11.55 14.37
N TYR A 158 7.03 -12.31 14.33
CA TYR A 158 8.11 -12.19 15.31
C TYR A 158 8.76 -10.80 15.30
N MET A 159 9.13 -10.30 14.11
CA MET A 159 9.77 -8.98 14.01
C MET A 159 8.85 -7.85 14.45
N PHE A 160 7.64 -7.76 13.90
CA PHE A 160 6.70 -6.70 14.24
C PHE A 160 6.13 -6.81 15.66
N GLY A 161 5.93 -8.04 16.14
CA GLY A 161 5.53 -8.28 17.53
C GLY A 161 6.59 -7.83 18.52
N ASN A 162 7.90 -8.04 18.23
CA ASN A 162 8.99 -7.56 19.08
C ASN A 162 9.11 -6.04 19.08
N ALA A 163 8.90 -5.38 17.95
CA ALA A 163 8.80 -3.92 17.91
C ALA A 163 7.62 -3.43 18.77
N GLY A 164 6.47 -4.12 18.71
CA GLY A 164 5.34 -3.86 19.60
C GLY A 164 5.68 -4.05 21.08
N ARG A 165 6.40 -5.13 21.43
CA ARG A 165 6.87 -5.38 22.83
C ARG A 165 7.83 -4.29 23.32
N GLU A 166 8.75 -3.85 22.48
CA GLU A 166 9.65 -2.75 22.80
C GLU A 166 8.87 -1.45 23.01
N HIS A 167 7.87 -1.18 22.16
CA HIS A 167 7.01 -0.01 22.30
C HIS A 167 6.18 -0.04 23.60
N MET A 168 5.66 -1.22 23.98
CA MET A 168 4.99 -1.43 25.26
C MET A 168 5.93 -1.15 26.45
N ALA A 169 7.15 -1.66 26.38
CA ALA A 169 8.14 -1.50 27.44
C ALA A 169 8.62 -0.05 27.58
N LYS A 170 8.82 0.65 26.46
CA LYS A 170 9.37 2.01 26.41
C LYS A 170 8.34 3.09 26.74
N TYR A 171 7.10 2.92 26.25
CA TYR A 171 6.09 3.97 26.27
C TYR A 171 4.81 3.59 27.05
N GLY A 172 4.71 2.35 27.54
CA GLY A 172 3.53 1.89 28.27
C GLY A 172 2.32 1.56 27.39
N THR A 173 2.51 1.42 26.09
CA THR A 173 1.47 0.96 25.17
C THR A 173 0.93 -0.41 25.59
N THR A 174 -0.34 -0.65 25.42
CA THR A 174 -1.02 -1.88 25.86
C THR A 174 -1.39 -2.78 24.66
N ALA A 175 -1.50 -4.09 24.91
CA ALA A 175 -2.00 -5.03 23.90
C ALA A 175 -3.41 -4.66 23.43
N LYS A 176 -4.24 -4.08 24.30
CA LYS A 176 -5.58 -3.60 23.96
C LYS A 176 -5.56 -2.49 22.90
N GLN A 177 -4.62 -1.54 22.97
CA GLN A 177 -4.48 -0.48 21.98
C GLN A 177 -4.13 -1.05 20.59
N PHE A 178 -3.31 -2.08 20.52
CA PHE A 178 -3.08 -2.81 19.26
C PHE A 178 -4.33 -3.55 18.77
N ALA A 179 -5.09 -4.16 19.68
CA ALA A 179 -6.34 -4.85 19.32
C ALA A 179 -7.41 -3.88 18.80
N MET A 180 -7.50 -2.67 19.35
CA MET A 180 -8.39 -1.60 18.86
C MET A 180 -8.11 -1.23 17.40
N ILE A 181 -6.85 -1.27 16.97
CA ILE A 181 -6.48 -1.07 15.57
C ILE A 181 -7.03 -2.21 14.69
N GLY A 182 -6.87 -3.46 15.12
CA GLY A 182 -7.46 -4.61 14.43
C GLY A 182 -8.98 -4.49 14.29
N GLU A 183 -9.68 -4.16 15.37
CA GLU A 183 -11.14 -3.92 15.36
C GLU A 183 -11.52 -2.82 14.36
N LYS A 184 -10.83 -1.67 14.43
CA LYS A 184 -11.03 -0.54 13.53
C LYS A 184 -10.91 -0.94 12.05
N ASN A 185 -9.83 -1.64 11.68
CA ASN A 185 -9.58 -2.01 10.28
C ASN A 185 -10.60 -3.02 9.75
N HIS A 186 -11.02 -3.99 10.56
CA HIS A 186 -12.12 -4.89 10.19
C HIS A 186 -13.45 -4.14 10.04
N ARG A 187 -13.75 -3.18 10.89
CA ARG A 187 -14.95 -2.34 10.80
C ARG A 187 -14.92 -1.44 9.55
N HIS A 188 -13.77 -0.88 9.18
CA HIS A 188 -13.61 -0.05 7.98
C HIS A 188 -13.82 -0.84 6.69
N SER A 189 -13.40 -2.11 6.62
CA SER A 189 -13.48 -2.93 5.40
C SER A 189 -14.89 -3.36 5.00
N VAL A 190 -15.87 -3.27 5.88
CA VAL A 190 -17.26 -3.75 5.64
C VAL A 190 -17.85 -3.20 4.35
N ASN A 191 -17.58 -1.92 4.08
CA ASN A 191 -18.10 -1.22 2.91
C ASN A 191 -17.10 -1.25 1.71
N ASN A 192 -16.00 -2.01 1.81
CA ASN A 192 -15.05 -2.12 0.72
C ASN A 192 -15.34 -3.37 -0.14
N PRO A 193 -15.85 -3.23 -1.37
CA PRO A 193 -16.16 -4.38 -2.23
C PRO A 193 -14.91 -5.14 -2.69
N TYR A 194 -13.74 -4.51 -2.60
CA TYR A 194 -12.46 -5.10 -3.00
C TYR A 194 -11.77 -5.85 -1.87
N ALA A 195 -12.25 -5.73 -0.62
CA ALA A 195 -11.62 -6.35 0.52
C ALA A 195 -11.79 -7.87 0.54
N GLN A 196 -10.72 -8.57 0.96
CA GLN A 196 -10.71 -10.01 1.17
C GLN A 196 -11.62 -10.41 2.33
N PHE A 197 -11.60 -9.63 3.43
CA PHE A 197 -12.45 -9.81 4.58
C PHE A 197 -13.34 -8.58 4.78
N ARG A 198 -14.61 -8.85 5.10
CA ARG A 198 -15.64 -7.83 5.33
C ARG A 198 -16.46 -8.13 6.57
N ASP A 199 -15.96 -9.02 7.41
CA ASP A 199 -16.62 -9.37 8.67
C ASP A 199 -16.27 -8.35 9.74
N VAL A 200 -17.27 -8.00 10.57
CA VAL A 200 -17.08 -7.15 11.75
C VAL A 200 -16.75 -8.02 12.95
N TYR A 201 -15.78 -7.61 13.73
CA TYR A 201 -15.41 -8.25 14.98
C TYR A 201 -15.48 -7.23 16.11
N SER A 202 -15.96 -7.67 17.29
CA SER A 202 -15.86 -6.87 18.50
C SER A 202 -14.39 -6.85 19.00
N LEU A 203 -14.05 -5.87 19.84
CA LEU A 203 -12.73 -5.80 20.45
C LEU A 203 -12.40 -7.10 21.21
N ASP A 204 -13.35 -7.66 21.98
CA ASP A 204 -13.15 -8.92 22.70
C ASP A 204 -12.87 -10.10 21.74
N GLN A 205 -13.48 -10.11 20.56
CA GLN A 205 -13.20 -11.13 19.55
C GLN A 205 -11.80 -10.97 18.94
N VAL A 206 -11.32 -9.73 18.77
CA VAL A 206 -9.97 -9.47 18.28
C VAL A 206 -8.94 -9.90 19.33
N GLU A 207 -9.11 -9.47 20.60
CA GLU A 207 -8.23 -9.85 21.71
C GLU A 207 -8.23 -11.35 21.95
N GLY A 208 -9.41 -12.01 21.93
CA GLY A 208 -9.58 -13.44 22.13
C GLY A 208 -9.28 -14.32 20.93
N SER A 209 -8.91 -13.75 19.77
CA SER A 209 -8.55 -14.55 18.62
C SER A 209 -7.19 -15.26 18.85
N ARG A 210 -6.93 -16.35 18.09
CA ARG A 210 -5.72 -17.14 18.28
C ARG A 210 -4.45 -16.28 18.29
N GLU A 211 -3.65 -16.38 19.34
CA GLU A 211 -2.33 -15.75 19.38
C GLU A 211 -1.45 -16.28 18.25
N VAL A 212 -0.74 -15.36 17.58
CA VAL A 212 0.26 -15.66 16.56
C VAL A 212 1.66 -15.48 17.15
N TYR A 213 1.91 -14.35 17.75
CA TYR A 213 3.10 -14.01 18.53
C TYR A 213 2.79 -12.77 19.38
N ALA A 214 2.80 -12.87 20.70
CA ALA A 214 2.43 -11.77 21.58
C ALA A 214 3.16 -10.45 21.26
N PRO A 215 2.48 -9.31 21.22
CA PRO A 215 1.07 -9.07 21.56
C PRO A 215 0.06 -9.31 20.42
N LEU A 216 0.47 -9.92 19.29
CA LEU A 216 -0.32 -10.06 18.08
C LEU A 216 -1.22 -11.31 18.11
N THR A 217 -2.50 -11.09 17.89
CA THR A 217 -3.46 -12.16 17.61
C THR A 217 -3.79 -12.24 16.11
N LYS A 218 -4.46 -13.30 15.68
CA LYS A 218 -4.75 -13.56 14.26
C LYS A 218 -5.48 -12.42 13.56
N LEU A 219 -6.43 -11.77 14.23
CA LEU A 219 -7.22 -10.68 13.67
C LEU A 219 -6.47 -9.33 13.66
N GLN A 220 -5.23 -9.31 14.10
CA GLN A 220 -4.32 -8.17 14.07
C GLN A 220 -3.21 -8.32 13.01
N CYS A 221 -3.27 -9.39 12.21
CA CYS A 221 -2.27 -9.73 11.21
C CYS A 221 -2.88 -9.73 9.81
N SER A 222 -2.18 -9.13 8.84
CA SER A 222 -2.60 -9.17 7.44
C SER A 222 -2.55 -10.60 6.88
N PRO A 223 -3.50 -10.99 6.02
CA PRO A 223 -3.49 -12.28 5.35
C PRO A 223 -2.57 -12.29 4.13
N THR A 224 -2.16 -13.48 3.69
CA THR A 224 -1.72 -13.67 2.30
C THR A 224 -2.89 -13.44 1.35
N SER A 225 -2.64 -12.79 0.22
CA SER A 225 -3.68 -12.39 -0.72
C SER A 225 -3.21 -12.48 -2.17
N ASP A 226 -4.14 -12.83 -3.05
CA ASP A 226 -4.00 -12.66 -4.49
C ASP A 226 -4.70 -11.36 -4.91
N GLY A 227 -4.13 -10.61 -5.84
CA GLY A 227 -4.76 -9.40 -6.35
C GLY A 227 -3.87 -8.56 -7.25
N ALA A 228 -4.49 -7.58 -7.89
CA ALA A 228 -3.81 -6.59 -8.71
C ALA A 228 -4.43 -5.21 -8.50
N ALA A 229 -3.62 -4.18 -8.71
CA ALA A 229 -4.04 -2.78 -8.74
C ALA A 229 -3.21 -2.02 -9.77
N ALA A 230 -3.80 -0.99 -10.39
CA ALA A 230 -3.18 -0.20 -11.44
C ALA A 230 -3.51 1.28 -11.28
N ALA A 231 -2.60 2.14 -11.73
CA ALA A 231 -2.77 3.58 -11.79
C ALA A 231 -2.22 4.13 -13.11
N ILE A 232 -2.97 5.02 -13.76
CA ILE A 232 -2.52 5.75 -14.94
C ILE A 232 -2.04 7.13 -14.51
N VAL A 233 -0.79 7.42 -14.82
CA VAL A 233 -0.08 8.61 -14.38
C VAL A 233 0.25 9.48 -15.58
N CYS A 234 -0.12 10.76 -15.51
CA CYS A 234 -0.01 11.69 -16.65
C CYS A 234 0.66 13.00 -16.29
N SER A 235 1.25 13.65 -17.31
CA SER A 235 1.70 15.01 -17.25
C SER A 235 0.51 15.99 -17.23
N GLU A 236 0.71 17.20 -16.73
CA GLU A 236 -0.31 18.26 -16.78
C GLU A 236 -0.76 18.56 -18.21
N GLU A 237 0.18 18.59 -19.15
CA GLU A 237 -0.11 18.81 -20.57
C GLU A 237 -1.06 17.74 -21.12
N PHE A 238 -0.81 16.45 -20.81
CA PHE A 238 -1.67 15.35 -21.23
C PHE A 238 -3.06 15.45 -20.60
N VAL A 239 -3.14 15.77 -19.30
CA VAL A 239 -4.41 15.94 -18.57
C VAL A 239 -5.27 17.01 -19.26
N ARG A 240 -4.70 18.20 -19.53
CA ARG A 240 -5.42 19.31 -20.17
C ARG A 240 -5.79 19.00 -21.61
N LYS A 241 -4.87 18.42 -22.40
CA LYS A 241 -5.12 18.05 -23.79
C LYS A 241 -6.27 17.05 -23.94
N HIS A 242 -6.42 16.13 -22.98
CA HIS A 242 -7.44 15.08 -23.05
C HIS A 242 -8.69 15.37 -22.20
N GLY A 243 -8.78 16.52 -21.53
CA GLY A 243 -9.94 16.94 -20.74
C GLY A 243 -10.16 16.03 -19.52
N LEU A 244 -9.07 15.71 -18.77
CA LEU A 244 -9.08 14.82 -17.63
C LEU A 244 -9.01 15.53 -16.29
N GLU A 245 -9.13 16.87 -16.27
CA GLU A 245 -8.99 17.71 -15.09
C GLU A 245 -9.96 17.30 -13.96
N GLY A 246 -11.20 16.96 -14.32
CA GLY A 246 -12.24 16.62 -13.34
C GLY A 246 -11.91 15.41 -12.47
N GLN A 247 -11.08 14.48 -12.97
CA GLN A 247 -10.69 13.25 -12.29
C GLN A 247 -9.22 13.21 -11.86
N ALA A 248 -8.42 14.20 -12.23
CA ALA A 248 -7.01 14.27 -11.91
C ALA A 248 -6.77 14.48 -10.42
N VAL A 249 -5.89 13.64 -9.84
CA VAL A 249 -5.37 13.74 -8.48
C VAL A 249 -3.87 13.97 -8.57
N GLU A 250 -3.38 15.06 -8.02
CA GLU A 250 -1.96 15.44 -8.09
C GLU A 250 -1.13 14.69 -7.06
N ILE A 251 0.05 14.23 -7.45
CA ILE A 251 1.08 13.76 -6.55
C ILE A 251 1.86 15.01 -6.08
N LEU A 252 1.55 15.49 -4.87
CA LEU A 252 2.15 16.69 -4.29
C LEU A 252 3.59 16.48 -3.83
N GLY A 253 3.90 15.28 -3.39
CA GLY A 253 5.24 14.86 -2.98
C GLY A 253 5.32 13.35 -2.90
N GLN A 254 6.48 12.80 -3.22
CA GLN A 254 6.74 11.37 -3.13
C GLN A 254 8.21 11.11 -2.94
N SER A 255 8.56 10.30 -1.98
CA SER A 255 9.92 9.90 -1.68
C SER A 255 10.03 8.41 -1.42
N MET A 256 11.22 7.87 -1.66
CA MET A 256 11.63 6.54 -1.25
C MET A 256 12.91 6.65 -0.43
N ARG A 257 12.95 5.91 0.68
CA ARG A 257 14.14 5.76 1.52
C ARG A 257 14.46 4.29 1.73
N THR A 258 15.72 4.01 1.95
CA THR A 258 16.22 2.73 2.47
C THR A 258 16.66 2.91 3.92
N ASP A 259 17.03 1.83 4.59
CA ASP A 259 17.53 1.88 5.95
C ASP A 259 18.75 2.81 6.08
N ALA A 260 18.89 3.42 7.23
CA ALA A 260 20.03 4.26 7.55
C ALA A 260 21.24 3.41 7.96
N GLU A 261 22.46 3.89 7.64
CA GLU A 261 23.71 3.19 7.95
C GLU A 261 23.83 2.81 9.42
N GLN A 262 23.47 3.72 10.33
CA GLN A 262 23.51 3.47 11.77
C GLN A 262 22.57 2.35 12.25
N SER A 263 21.63 1.91 11.41
CA SER A 263 20.77 0.77 11.71
C SER A 263 21.52 -0.57 11.67
N PHE A 264 22.76 -0.60 11.13
CA PHE A 264 23.54 -1.82 10.89
C PHE A 264 24.98 -1.79 11.43
N GLU A 265 25.32 -0.79 12.25
CA GLU A 265 26.63 -0.73 12.92
C GLU A 265 26.78 -1.89 13.89
N ASP A 266 27.68 -2.86 13.65
CA ASP A 266 27.84 -4.10 14.43
C ASP A 266 28.23 -3.85 15.90
N GLU A 267 29.02 -2.82 16.16
CA GLU A 267 29.48 -2.49 17.51
C GLU A 267 28.33 -2.14 18.48
N LYS A 268 27.13 -1.82 17.96
CA LYS A 268 25.96 -1.43 18.73
C LYS A 268 24.79 -2.41 18.62
N LEU A 269 25.00 -3.63 18.15
CA LEU A 269 23.92 -4.58 17.92
C LEU A 269 22.99 -4.77 19.13
N HIS A 270 23.52 -4.78 20.35
CA HIS A 270 22.75 -4.92 21.60
C HIS A 270 22.01 -3.65 22.02
N GLU A 271 22.36 -2.48 21.49
CA GLU A 271 21.68 -1.21 21.73
C GLU A 271 20.57 -0.94 20.71
N ARG A 272 20.56 -1.64 19.58
CA ARG A 272 19.64 -1.40 18.49
C ARG A 272 18.18 -1.66 18.87
N SER A 273 17.32 -0.82 18.35
CA SER A 273 15.87 -0.88 18.56
C SER A 273 15.19 -1.82 17.58
N CYS A 274 14.27 -2.67 18.08
CA CYS A 274 13.39 -3.44 17.22
C CYS A 274 12.41 -2.53 16.45
N ILE A 275 12.06 -1.38 17.02
CA ILE A 275 11.24 -0.36 16.35
C ILE A 275 12.02 0.20 15.15
N ASP A 276 13.31 0.48 15.31
CA ASP A 276 14.16 0.99 14.23
C ASP A 276 14.36 -0.10 13.14
N ALA A 277 14.56 -1.35 13.56
CA ALA A 277 14.78 -2.46 12.63
C ALA A 277 13.56 -2.80 11.76
N ILE A 278 12.35 -2.37 12.12
CA ILE A 278 11.17 -2.48 11.24
C ILE A 278 10.96 -1.23 10.37
N GLY A 279 11.91 -0.28 10.36
CA GLY A 279 11.93 0.85 9.45
C GLY A 279 11.37 2.17 9.97
N PHE A 280 11.26 2.36 11.28
CA PHE A 280 10.75 3.62 11.86
C PHE A 280 11.56 4.85 11.42
N PRO A 281 12.92 4.90 11.54
CA PRO A 281 13.70 6.06 11.11
C PRO A 281 13.60 6.31 9.60
N MET A 282 13.57 5.23 8.82
CA MET A 282 13.40 5.30 7.36
C MET A 282 12.06 5.92 6.98
N ALA A 283 10.96 5.49 7.61
CA ALA A 283 9.62 6.03 7.38
C ALA A 283 9.53 7.51 7.81
N GLN A 284 10.14 7.85 8.96
CA GLN A 284 10.17 9.20 9.47
C GLN A 284 10.90 10.17 8.53
N ALA A 285 12.11 9.81 8.10
CA ALA A 285 12.88 10.61 7.15
C ALA A 285 12.17 10.75 5.79
N CYS A 286 11.49 9.68 5.34
CA CYS A 286 10.70 9.70 4.11
C CYS A 286 9.49 10.65 4.24
N ALA A 287 8.79 10.64 5.37
CA ALA A 287 7.65 11.52 5.64
C ALA A 287 8.08 13.00 5.68
N ASP A 288 9.15 13.31 6.41
CA ASP A 288 9.69 14.67 6.51
C ASP A 288 10.04 15.24 5.12
N GLU A 289 10.63 14.43 4.24
CA GLU A 289 10.93 14.81 2.86
C GLU A 289 9.67 15.06 2.03
N VAL A 290 8.65 14.21 2.15
CA VAL A 290 7.38 14.35 1.43
C VAL A 290 6.63 15.59 1.88
N TYR A 291 6.57 15.86 3.18
CA TYR A 291 5.98 17.09 3.71
C TYR A 291 6.69 18.34 3.17
N ALA A 292 8.03 18.32 3.15
CA ALA A 292 8.81 19.43 2.60
C ALA A 292 8.57 19.62 1.08
N MET A 293 8.48 18.53 0.30
CA MET A 293 8.17 18.60 -1.14
C MET A 293 6.79 19.19 -1.39
N ALA A 294 5.79 18.78 -0.61
CA ALA A 294 4.40 19.21 -0.76
C ALA A 294 4.14 20.62 -0.17
N GLY A 295 5.05 21.16 0.63
CA GLY A 295 4.83 22.39 1.39
C GLY A 295 3.68 22.25 2.40
N ARG A 296 3.58 21.08 3.04
CA ARG A 296 2.52 20.67 3.95
C ARG A 296 3.11 20.09 5.24
N SER A 297 2.23 19.78 6.18
CA SER A 297 2.55 19.09 7.43
C SER A 297 1.58 17.95 7.68
N ALA A 298 1.80 17.18 8.73
CA ALA A 298 0.86 16.14 9.17
C ALA A 298 -0.52 16.71 9.53
N ASP A 299 -0.59 17.97 9.97
CA ASP A 299 -1.86 18.62 10.35
C ASP A 299 -2.74 18.94 9.13
N ASP A 300 -2.19 18.93 7.92
CA ASP A 300 -2.93 19.13 6.67
C ASP A 300 -3.58 17.85 6.14
N VAL A 301 -3.24 16.69 6.70
CA VAL A 301 -3.67 15.38 6.19
C VAL A 301 -5.08 15.05 6.68
N ASP A 302 -5.97 14.64 5.78
CA ASP A 302 -7.34 14.24 6.10
C ASP A 302 -7.49 12.71 6.15
N VAL A 303 -6.88 12.01 5.18
CA VAL A 303 -7.03 10.56 5.00
C VAL A 303 -5.68 9.89 4.77
N VAL A 304 -5.49 8.74 5.39
CA VAL A 304 -4.22 7.99 5.33
C VAL A 304 -4.50 6.54 4.92
N GLU A 305 -3.77 6.04 3.95
CA GLU A 305 -3.61 4.60 3.70
C GLU A 305 -2.17 4.23 4.05
N LEU A 306 -1.96 3.53 5.15
CA LEU A 306 -0.64 3.15 5.63
C LEU A 306 -0.45 1.64 5.68
N HIS A 307 0.80 1.22 5.89
CA HIS A 307 1.20 -0.18 5.88
C HIS A 307 0.94 -0.84 7.25
N ASP A 308 -0.24 -1.37 7.44
CA ASP A 308 -0.68 -2.11 8.62
C ASP A 308 -0.57 -3.63 8.42
N CYS A 309 0.60 -4.11 8.04
CA CYS A 309 0.78 -5.57 7.94
C CYS A 309 0.51 -6.27 9.30
N PHE A 310 0.71 -5.54 10.40
CA PHE A 310 0.34 -5.88 11.77
C PHE A 310 -0.11 -4.63 12.51
N SER A 311 -1.01 -4.78 13.48
CA SER A 311 -1.51 -3.65 14.27
C SER A 311 -0.41 -2.89 15.02
N CYS A 312 0.66 -3.57 15.46
CA CYS A 312 1.83 -2.93 16.07
C CYS A 312 2.51 -1.97 15.08
N ASN A 313 2.65 -2.38 13.81
CA ASN A 313 3.25 -1.53 12.79
C ASN A 313 2.39 -0.31 12.49
N GLU A 314 1.07 -0.45 12.44
CA GLU A 314 0.19 0.69 12.24
C GLU A 314 0.39 1.75 13.33
N LEU A 315 0.40 1.35 14.61
CA LEU A 315 0.60 2.28 15.72
C LEU A 315 1.96 2.99 15.66
N ILE A 316 3.03 2.24 15.45
CA ILE A 316 4.39 2.78 15.30
C ILE A 316 4.48 3.73 14.10
N THR A 317 3.77 3.42 13.01
CA THR A 317 3.72 4.25 11.81
C THR A 317 3.00 5.59 12.05
N TYR A 318 2.03 5.69 12.94
CA TYR A 318 1.43 6.99 13.30
C TYR A 318 2.47 7.98 13.78
N GLU A 319 3.40 7.52 14.59
CA GLU A 319 4.49 8.32 15.16
C GLU A 319 5.54 8.65 14.08
N ALA A 320 5.92 7.66 13.26
CA ALA A 320 6.84 7.87 12.15
C ALA A 320 6.32 8.87 11.12
N LEU A 321 5.01 8.88 10.86
CA LEU A 321 4.35 9.84 9.97
C LEU A 321 4.05 11.20 10.63
N ARG A 322 4.50 11.44 11.87
CA ARG A 322 4.25 12.69 12.60
C ARG A 322 2.75 12.98 12.86
N LEU A 323 1.89 11.94 12.81
CA LEU A 323 0.46 12.11 13.14
C LEU A 323 0.25 12.31 14.65
N CYS A 324 1.19 11.87 15.46
CA CYS A 324 1.33 12.14 16.89
C CYS A 324 2.81 12.10 17.30
N PRO A 325 3.17 12.63 18.50
CA PRO A 325 4.50 12.46 19.06
C PRO A 325 4.85 10.98 19.32
N GLU A 326 6.14 10.66 19.39
CA GLU A 326 6.63 9.33 19.76
C GLU A 326 6.12 8.91 21.14
N GLY A 327 5.63 7.68 21.26
CA GLY A 327 5.01 7.14 22.46
C GLY A 327 3.53 7.49 22.66
N GLU A 328 2.94 8.31 21.78
CA GLU A 328 1.55 8.76 21.89
C GLU A 328 0.58 8.01 20.97
N GLY A 329 1.07 7.11 20.11
CA GLY A 329 0.25 6.36 19.18
C GLY A 329 -0.91 5.61 19.84
N GLY A 330 -0.68 5.01 21.01
CA GLY A 330 -1.72 4.36 21.80
C GLY A 330 -2.83 5.31 22.25
N LYS A 331 -2.46 6.52 22.67
CA LYS A 331 -3.45 7.54 23.07
C LYS A 331 -4.24 8.09 21.88
N LEU A 332 -3.62 8.19 20.70
CA LEU A 332 -4.31 8.56 19.46
C LEU A 332 -5.42 7.55 19.15
N VAL A 333 -5.14 6.24 19.32
CA VAL A 333 -6.15 5.18 19.15
C VAL A 333 -7.28 5.30 20.16
N GLU A 334 -6.96 5.48 21.45
CA GLU A 334 -7.96 5.57 22.53
C GLU A 334 -8.92 6.76 22.37
N ARG A 335 -8.41 7.89 21.87
CA ARG A 335 -9.26 9.07 21.59
C ARG A 335 -10.13 8.90 20.34
N GLY A 336 -9.90 7.86 19.54
CA GLY A 336 -10.58 7.69 18.26
C GLY A 336 -10.08 8.63 17.16
N ASP A 337 -8.93 9.24 17.33
CA ASP A 337 -8.34 10.21 16.37
C ASP A 337 -7.85 9.55 15.07
N CYS A 338 -7.92 8.21 14.96
CA CYS A 338 -7.49 7.43 13.79
C CYS A 338 -8.65 6.83 12.97
N THR A 339 -9.89 7.27 13.21
CA THR A 339 -11.08 6.72 12.56
C THR A 339 -12.07 7.83 12.18
N TYR A 340 -13.17 7.48 11.55
CA TYR A 340 -14.24 8.43 11.18
C TYR A 340 -14.71 9.25 12.38
N GLY A 341 -14.76 10.57 12.21
CA GLY A 341 -15.07 11.53 13.26
C GLY A 341 -13.88 11.98 14.11
N GLY A 342 -12.71 11.34 13.96
CA GLY A 342 -11.45 11.76 14.58
C GLY A 342 -10.67 12.78 13.74
N LYS A 343 -9.44 13.07 14.16
CA LYS A 343 -8.56 14.02 13.47
C LYS A 343 -8.14 13.52 12.07
N TYR A 344 -7.87 12.23 11.96
CA TYR A 344 -7.50 11.55 10.72
C TYR A 344 -8.44 10.36 10.48
N VAL A 345 -8.66 10.01 9.22
CA VAL A 345 -9.23 8.69 8.91
C VAL A 345 -8.14 7.81 8.33
N ILE A 346 -7.72 6.82 9.12
CA ILE A 346 -6.61 5.94 8.78
C ILE A 346 -7.14 4.58 8.32
N ASN A 347 -6.65 4.13 7.15
CA ASN A 347 -7.06 2.90 6.49
C ASN A 347 -8.58 2.79 6.28
N PRO A 348 -9.24 3.76 5.62
CA PRO A 348 -10.67 3.67 5.31
C PRO A 348 -11.03 2.45 4.48
N SER A 349 -10.06 1.91 3.73
CA SER A 349 -10.23 0.69 2.94
C SER A 349 -10.29 -0.59 3.76
N GLY A 350 -9.96 -0.54 5.06
CA GLY A 350 -9.76 -1.68 5.96
C GLY A 350 -8.29 -2.09 6.11
N GLY A 351 -7.37 -1.34 5.50
CA GLY A 351 -5.94 -1.58 5.55
C GLY A 351 -5.51 -2.96 5.02
N LEU A 352 -4.27 -3.33 5.26
CA LEU A 352 -3.75 -4.65 4.88
C LEU A 352 -4.36 -5.76 5.73
N ILE A 353 -4.66 -5.47 7.01
CA ILE A 353 -5.23 -6.43 7.96
C ILE A 353 -6.53 -7.03 7.43
N SER A 354 -7.40 -6.22 6.84
CA SER A 354 -8.74 -6.67 6.44
C SER A 354 -8.96 -6.64 4.92
N LYS A 355 -8.53 -5.57 4.21
CA LYS A 355 -8.60 -5.52 2.76
C LYS A 355 -7.77 -6.63 2.13
N GLY A 356 -6.63 -6.98 2.71
CA GLY A 356 -5.69 -7.95 2.21
C GLY A 356 -4.35 -7.34 1.79
N HIS A 357 -3.34 -8.21 1.59
CA HIS A 357 -1.96 -7.80 1.35
C HIS A 357 -1.29 -8.58 0.22
N PRO A 358 -1.74 -8.42 -1.05
CA PRO A 358 -0.95 -8.90 -2.20
C PRO A 358 0.23 -7.95 -2.40
N LEU A 359 1.46 -8.41 -2.12
CA LEU A 359 2.65 -7.57 -1.94
C LEU A 359 2.87 -6.57 -3.09
N GLY A 360 2.87 -7.08 -4.33
CA GLY A 360 3.06 -6.26 -5.53
C GLY A 360 1.94 -5.24 -5.76
N ALA A 361 0.71 -5.52 -5.32
CA ALA A 361 -0.45 -4.68 -5.59
C ALA A 361 -0.77 -3.68 -4.47
N THR A 362 -0.30 -3.92 -3.24
CA THR A 362 -0.70 -3.16 -2.03
C THR A 362 -0.56 -1.66 -2.20
N GLY A 363 0.61 -1.17 -2.65
CA GLY A 363 0.84 0.27 -2.78
C GLY A 363 -0.05 0.94 -3.82
N LEU A 364 -0.39 0.26 -4.91
CA LEU A 364 -1.31 0.79 -5.91
C LEU A 364 -2.78 0.70 -5.47
N ALA A 365 -3.13 -0.27 -4.64
CA ALA A 365 -4.46 -0.32 -4.02
C ALA A 365 -4.66 0.79 -2.98
N GLN A 366 -3.60 1.20 -2.26
CA GLN A 366 -3.61 2.39 -1.41
C GLN A 366 -3.79 3.66 -2.25
N CYS A 367 -3.06 3.79 -3.37
CA CYS A 367 -3.23 4.87 -4.34
C CYS A 367 -4.68 4.95 -4.87
N ALA A 368 -5.27 3.80 -5.22
CA ALA A 368 -6.65 3.75 -5.73
C ALA A 368 -7.66 4.26 -4.69
N GLU A 369 -7.57 3.79 -3.44
CA GLU A 369 -8.45 4.26 -2.36
C GLU A 369 -8.32 5.77 -2.15
N LEU A 370 -7.08 6.30 -2.06
CA LEU A 370 -6.85 7.73 -1.87
C LEU A 370 -7.37 8.56 -3.06
N CYS A 371 -7.22 8.08 -4.30
CA CYS A 371 -7.80 8.74 -5.45
C CYS A 371 -9.33 8.79 -5.38
N TRP A 372 -10.00 7.72 -5.00
CA TRP A 372 -11.46 7.70 -4.80
C TRP A 372 -11.89 8.65 -3.68
N GLN A 373 -11.16 8.68 -2.57
CA GLN A 373 -11.43 9.59 -1.45
C GLN A 373 -11.34 11.07 -1.88
N LEU A 374 -10.26 11.44 -2.56
CA LEU A 374 -10.02 12.82 -3.01
C LEU A 374 -10.96 13.27 -4.15
N ARG A 375 -11.54 12.31 -4.87
CA ARG A 375 -12.55 12.57 -5.92
C ARG A 375 -13.98 12.60 -5.38
N GLY A 376 -14.22 12.18 -4.12
CA GLY A 376 -15.58 12.02 -3.56
C GLY A 376 -16.30 10.77 -4.09
N GLU A 377 -15.56 9.72 -4.43
CA GLU A 377 -16.04 8.51 -5.12
C GLU A 377 -15.94 7.24 -4.26
N ALA A 378 -15.60 7.36 -2.97
CA ALA A 378 -15.40 6.21 -2.10
C ALA A 378 -16.71 5.63 -1.51
N ASP A 379 -17.88 6.11 -1.94
CA ASP A 379 -19.21 5.67 -1.49
C ASP A 379 -19.32 5.71 0.05
N LYS A 380 -19.78 4.64 0.69
CA LYS A 380 -19.96 4.56 2.15
C LYS A 380 -18.65 4.68 2.95
N ARG A 381 -17.50 4.61 2.30
CA ARG A 381 -16.18 4.83 2.92
C ARG A 381 -15.70 6.27 2.78
N GLN A 382 -16.50 7.13 2.18
CA GLN A 382 -16.09 8.50 1.92
C GLN A 382 -15.74 9.23 3.22
N VAL A 383 -14.56 9.85 3.24
CA VAL A 383 -14.14 10.80 4.27
C VAL A 383 -14.61 12.17 3.84
N ASP A 384 -15.53 12.74 4.60
CA ASP A 384 -16.15 14.01 4.27
C ASP A 384 -15.11 15.14 4.20
N GLY A 385 -15.11 15.86 3.08
CA GLY A 385 -14.25 17.00 2.88
C GLY A 385 -12.77 16.70 2.68
N ALA A 386 -12.38 15.45 2.45
CA ALA A 386 -10.98 15.06 2.23
C ALA A 386 -10.35 15.82 1.05
N LYS A 387 -9.21 16.47 1.29
CA LYS A 387 -8.43 17.25 0.33
C LYS A 387 -7.00 16.78 0.17
N ILE A 388 -6.42 16.24 1.24
CA ILE A 388 -5.04 15.75 1.30
C ILE A 388 -5.04 14.30 1.76
N GLY A 389 -4.50 13.44 0.93
CA GLY A 389 -4.29 12.03 1.24
C GLY A 389 -2.81 11.70 1.41
N LEU A 390 -2.49 10.85 2.38
CA LEU A 390 -1.13 10.37 2.63
C LEU A 390 -1.07 8.85 2.49
N GLN A 391 -0.17 8.37 1.67
CA GLN A 391 0.14 6.95 1.50
C GLN A 391 1.47 6.61 2.14
N HIS A 392 1.53 5.51 2.89
CA HIS A 392 2.78 4.92 3.37
C HIS A 392 2.82 3.44 3.03
N ASN A 393 3.89 3.00 2.39
CA ASN A 393 4.09 1.62 2.02
C ASN A 393 5.50 1.17 2.38
N LEU A 394 5.60 0.20 3.26
CA LEU A 394 6.85 -0.33 3.80
C LEU A 394 7.16 -1.70 3.18
N GLY A 395 8.36 -1.89 2.69
CA GLY A 395 8.96 -3.16 2.30
C GLY A 395 10.05 -3.54 3.29
N LEU A 396 9.79 -4.53 4.12
CA LEU A 396 10.77 -5.00 5.09
C LEU A 396 12.00 -5.55 4.37
N GLY A 397 13.19 -5.16 4.83
CA GLY A 397 14.46 -5.36 4.12
C GLY A 397 14.94 -4.09 3.43
N GLY A 398 14.40 -2.93 3.80
CA GLY A 398 14.96 -1.62 3.47
C GLY A 398 14.27 -0.86 2.34
N ALA A 399 12.95 -0.79 2.33
CA ALA A 399 12.24 0.08 1.39
C ALA A 399 11.03 0.76 2.06
N CYS A 400 10.99 2.07 2.06
CA CYS A 400 9.80 2.85 2.45
C CYS A 400 9.47 3.85 1.34
N VAL A 401 8.23 3.82 0.87
CA VAL A 401 7.72 4.82 -0.08
C VAL A 401 6.54 5.54 0.53
N ILE A 402 6.62 6.86 0.56
CA ILE A 402 5.53 7.73 1.01
C ILE A 402 5.13 8.64 -0.14
N THR A 403 3.82 8.81 -0.32
CA THR A 403 3.24 9.67 -1.35
C THR A 403 2.15 10.53 -0.75
N MET A 404 2.18 11.81 -1.02
CA MET A 404 1.11 12.76 -0.67
C MET A 404 0.35 13.15 -1.93
N TYR A 405 -0.97 13.13 -1.82
CA TYR A 405 -1.90 13.43 -2.89
C TYR A 405 -2.79 14.61 -2.53
N GLY A 406 -3.23 15.35 -3.55
CA GLY A 406 -4.25 16.37 -3.39
C GLY A 406 -5.04 16.57 -4.68
N LYS A 407 -6.24 17.13 -4.55
CA LYS A 407 -7.01 17.58 -5.71
C LYS A 407 -6.86 19.10 -5.85
N PRO A 408 -6.09 19.58 -6.85
CA PRO A 408 -5.82 21.00 -6.98
C PRO A 408 -7.06 21.76 -7.52
N ALA A 409 -7.24 23.00 -7.05
CA ALA A 409 -8.40 23.82 -7.40
C ALA A 409 -8.48 24.15 -8.90
N ASP A 410 -7.34 24.23 -9.59
CA ASP A 410 -7.25 24.50 -11.02
C ASP A 410 -7.52 23.28 -11.90
N MET A 411 -7.67 22.09 -11.28
CA MET A 411 -8.09 20.84 -11.91
C MET A 411 -9.53 20.52 -11.49
N SER A 412 -10.45 21.42 -11.80
CA SER A 412 -11.86 21.32 -11.48
C SER A 412 -12.70 21.01 -12.72
N GLY A 413 -13.85 20.39 -12.52
CA GLY A 413 -14.80 20.05 -13.58
C GLY A 413 -15.46 18.69 -13.36
N PRO A 414 -16.46 18.33 -14.15
CA PRO A 414 -17.01 16.99 -14.11
C PRO A 414 -15.98 16.00 -14.63
N PRO A 415 -15.92 14.78 -14.08
CA PRO A 415 -15.09 13.73 -14.65
C PRO A 415 -15.56 13.39 -16.06
N LYS A 416 -14.63 13.06 -16.94
CA LYS A 416 -14.93 12.74 -18.35
C LYS A 416 -15.81 11.49 -18.50
N ARG A 417 -15.70 10.56 -17.57
CA ARG A 417 -16.52 9.34 -17.50
C ARG A 417 -17.91 9.60 -16.93
N ALA A 418 -18.87 8.77 -17.30
CA ALA A 418 -20.10 8.64 -16.53
C ALA A 418 -19.71 8.11 -15.13
N VAL A 419 -19.95 8.87 -14.09
CA VAL A 419 -19.54 8.56 -12.71
C VAL A 419 -20.08 7.20 -12.31
N SER A 420 -19.20 6.23 -12.20
CA SER A 420 -19.57 4.91 -11.67
C SER A 420 -19.06 4.71 -10.23
N GLY A 421 -18.25 5.63 -9.70
CA GLY A 421 -17.67 5.55 -8.36
C GLY A 421 -16.92 4.26 -8.09
N ALA A 422 -16.36 4.10 -6.90
CA ALA A 422 -15.72 2.85 -6.46
C ALA A 422 -16.64 1.62 -6.56
N MET A 423 -17.95 1.82 -6.55
CA MET A 423 -18.98 0.77 -6.65
C MET A 423 -19.29 0.32 -8.07
N GLY A 424 -19.14 1.17 -9.08
CA GLY A 424 -19.48 0.82 -10.47
C GLY A 424 -18.59 -0.27 -11.08
N PHE A 425 -17.43 -0.50 -10.49
CA PHE A 425 -16.47 -1.52 -10.93
C PHE A 425 -16.51 -2.79 -10.06
N ALA A 426 -17.30 -2.81 -9.01
CA ALA A 426 -17.41 -3.96 -8.10
C ALA A 426 -18.37 -5.05 -8.60
N SER A 427 -19.16 -4.81 -9.67
CA SER A 427 -19.96 -5.86 -10.30
C SER A 427 -19.04 -6.93 -10.88
N GLU A 428 -19.30 -8.19 -10.55
CA GLU A 428 -18.50 -9.35 -10.97
C GLU A 428 -18.52 -9.59 -12.49
N GLU A 429 -19.27 -8.82 -13.27
CA GLU A 429 -19.37 -8.92 -14.72
C GLU A 429 -18.32 -8.03 -15.41
N VAL A 430 -17.08 -8.45 -15.39
CA VAL A 430 -16.12 -8.02 -16.43
C VAL A 430 -16.48 -8.76 -17.70
N LYS A 431 -17.12 -8.10 -18.65
CA LYS A 431 -17.33 -8.69 -19.98
C LYS A 431 -15.96 -9.10 -20.54
N PRO A 432 -15.78 -10.36 -20.95
CA PRO A 432 -14.50 -10.77 -21.56
C PRO A 432 -14.25 -9.90 -22.80
N LEU A 433 -13.10 -9.23 -22.83
CA LEU A 433 -12.63 -8.59 -24.05
C LEU A 433 -12.55 -9.65 -25.15
N PRO A 434 -12.93 -9.34 -26.39
CA PRO A 434 -12.80 -10.28 -27.49
C PRO A 434 -11.33 -10.74 -27.55
N ARG A 435 -11.12 -12.06 -27.61
CA ARG A 435 -9.79 -12.65 -27.77
C ARG A 435 -9.14 -12.02 -29.00
N ALA A 436 -8.05 -11.30 -28.85
CA ALA A 436 -7.18 -10.97 -29.94
C ALA A 436 -6.79 -12.31 -30.59
N ARG A 437 -7.09 -12.46 -31.87
CA ARG A 437 -6.62 -13.62 -32.64
C ARG A 437 -5.11 -13.49 -32.73
N LEU A 438 -4.40 -14.41 -32.06
CA LEU A 438 -2.99 -14.64 -32.31
C LEU A 438 -2.78 -15.13 -33.74
#